data_0d478e7a5c27aff64e841fccae4d4aa4
#
_entry.id   0d478e7a5c27aff64e841fccae4d4aa4
#
_cell.length_a   1.000
_cell.length_b   1.000
_cell.length_c   1.000
_cell.angle_alpha   90.00
_cell.angle_beta   90.00
_cell.angle_gamma   90.00
#
_symmetry.space_group_name_H-M   'P 1'
#
loop_
_entity.id
_entity.type
_entity.pdbx_description
1 polymer ?
#
loop_
_entity_poly.entity_id
_entity_poly.type
_entity_poly.pdbx_seq_one_letter_code
_entity_poly.pdbx_strand_id
1 'polypeptide(L)'
;YKVKNVEEFAHLGGYTTTTFRRLFKNMYGVPVYEWILDKKREGILNDLQYTKQRISVISARYGFDSLSHFAHFCKDSFGDTPRALRKRSANGEKISIICKEQGKDQEDE
;
A
#
# COMPACT_ATOMS: atom_id res chain seq x y z
N TYR A 1 6.87 9.18 1.78
CA TYR A 1 6.42 8.87 0.41
C TYR A 1 4.92 9.03 0.29
N LYS A 2 4.50 9.85 -0.63
CA LYS A 2 3.11 10.15 -0.79
C LYS A 2 2.55 9.46 -2.01
N VAL A 3 1.49 8.68 -1.84
CA VAL A 3 0.88 7.96 -2.94
C VAL A 3 -0.39 8.67 -3.36
N LYS A 4 -0.46 9.06 -4.62
CA LYS A 4 -1.62 9.74 -5.16
C LYS A 4 -2.58 8.72 -5.76
N ASN A 5 -3.80 9.11 -5.97
CA ASN A 5 -4.76 8.21 -6.58
C ASN A 5 -4.56 8.18 -8.10
N VAL A 6 -5.27 7.27 -8.75
CA VAL A 6 -5.09 7.05 -10.18
C VAL A 6 -5.47 8.30 -10.98
N GLU A 7 -6.52 9.00 -10.58
CA GLU A 7 -6.94 10.19 -11.29
C GLU A 7 -5.86 11.27 -11.28
N GLU A 8 -5.18 11.42 -10.15
CA GLU A 8 -4.13 12.43 -10.08
C GLU A 8 -2.95 12.07 -10.97
N PHE A 9 -2.56 10.80 -10.99
CA PHE A 9 -1.49 10.39 -11.87
C PHE A 9 -1.85 10.60 -13.34
N ALA A 10 -3.08 10.26 -13.71
CA ALA A 10 -3.51 10.44 -15.09
C ALA A 10 -3.51 11.92 -15.46
N HIS A 11 -3.99 12.76 -14.56
CA HIS A 11 -4.06 14.20 -14.82
C HIS A 11 -2.66 14.79 -15.02
N LEU A 12 -1.70 14.38 -14.19
CA LEU A 12 -0.34 14.89 -14.30
C LEU A 12 0.27 14.54 -15.65
N GLY A 13 -0.10 13.42 -16.24
CA GLY A 13 0.41 13.03 -17.54
C GLY A 13 -0.41 13.52 -18.71
N GLY A 14 -1.51 14.22 -18.43
CA GLY A 14 -2.34 14.72 -19.52
C GLY A 14 -3.25 13.68 -20.12
N TYR A 15 -3.52 12.60 -19.41
CA TYR A 15 -4.36 11.51 -19.90
C TYR A 15 -5.68 11.44 -19.16
N THR A 16 -6.68 10.83 -19.81
CA THR A 16 -7.87 10.46 -19.06
C THR A 16 -7.50 9.26 -18.19
N THR A 17 -8.29 9.02 -17.17
CA THR A 17 -8.03 7.90 -16.26
C THR A 17 -8.02 6.57 -17.00
N THR A 18 -8.98 6.37 -17.91
CA THR A 18 -9.06 5.12 -18.67
C THR A 18 -7.81 4.91 -19.53
N THR A 19 -7.38 5.95 -20.24
CA THR A 19 -6.21 5.87 -21.10
C THR A 19 -4.97 5.59 -20.26
N PHE A 20 -4.85 6.28 -19.13
CA PHE A 20 -3.69 6.11 -18.26
C PHE A 20 -3.59 4.67 -17.74
N ARG A 21 -4.73 4.10 -17.31
CA ARG A 21 -4.74 2.74 -16.81
C ARG A 21 -4.29 1.75 -17.88
N ARG A 22 -4.75 1.94 -19.11
CA ARG A 22 -4.39 1.05 -20.19
C ARG A 22 -2.90 1.15 -20.51
N LEU A 23 -2.39 2.37 -20.61
CA LEU A 23 -0.98 2.56 -20.91
C LEU A 23 -0.10 2.00 -19.81
N PHE A 24 -0.48 2.23 -18.56
CA PHE A 24 0.30 1.75 -17.44
C PHE A 24 0.39 0.23 -17.44
N LYS A 25 -0.75 -0.44 -17.68
CA LYS A 25 -0.74 -1.88 -17.69
C LYS A 25 0.11 -2.42 -18.83
N ASN A 26 0.04 -1.76 -19.99
CA ASN A 26 0.85 -2.20 -21.13
C ASN A 26 2.34 -2.04 -20.86
N MET A 27 2.73 -0.98 -20.15
CA MET A 27 4.15 -0.73 -19.90
C MET A 27 4.70 -1.57 -18.76
N TYR A 28 3.93 -1.78 -17.71
CA TYR A 28 4.43 -2.42 -16.51
C TYR A 28 3.87 -3.81 -16.24
N GLY A 29 2.89 -4.23 -17.02
CA GLY A 29 2.33 -5.57 -16.87
C GLY A 29 1.37 -5.75 -15.72
N VAL A 30 1.15 -4.73 -14.89
CA VAL A 30 0.20 -4.81 -13.78
C VAL A 30 -0.69 -3.58 -13.78
N PRO A 31 -1.92 -3.69 -13.28
CA PRO A 31 -2.79 -2.52 -13.18
C PRO A 31 -2.18 -1.47 -12.28
N VAL A 32 -2.40 -0.20 -12.62
CA VAL A 32 -1.84 0.89 -11.83
C VAL A 32 -2.33 0.86 -10.40
N TYR A 33 -3.58 0.43 -10.19
CA TYR A 33 -4.12 0.35 -8.84
C TYR A 33 -3.29 -0.59 -7.97
N GLU A 34 -2.93 -1.76 -8.51
CA GLU A 34 -2.13 -2.70 -7.75
C GLU A 34 -0.72 -2.18 -7.51
N TRP A 35 -0.17 -1.49 -8.50
CA TRP A 35 1.15 -0.90 -8.34
C TRP A 35 1.15 0.12 -7.19
N ILE A 36 0.10 0.97 -7.15
CA ILE A 36 -0.02 1.96 -6.09
C ILE A 36 -0.16 1.29 -4.73
N LEU A 37 -0.96 0.22 -4.65
CA LEU A 37 -1.12 -0.51 -3.39
C LEU A 37 0.20 -1.12 -2.93
N ASP A 38 0.97 -1.67 -3.85
CA ASP A 38 2.26 -2.25 -3.48
C ASP A 38 3.21 -1.18 -2.96
N LYS A 39 3.23 -0.01 -3.59
CA LYS A 39 4.07 1.07 -3.11
C LYS A 39 3.61 1.55 -1.74
N LYS A 40 2.32 1.59 -1.54
CA LYS A 40 1.76 1.97 -0.24
C LYS A 40 2.18 0.96 0.83
N ARG A 41 2.09 -0.33 0.54
CA ARG A 41 2.50 -1.36 1.49
C ARG A 41 3.98 -1.25 1.83
N GLU A 42 4.81 -1.05 0.82
CA GLU A 42 6.24 -0.90 1.05
C GLU A 42 6.55 0.32 1.93
N GLY A 43 5.90 1.45 1.64
CA GLY A 43 6.13 2.65 2.43
C GLY A 43 5.66 2.52 3.87
N ILE A 44 4.48 1.93 4.07
CA ILE A 44 3.94 1.72 5.40
C ILE A 44 4.87 0.82 6.21
N LEU A 45 5.30 -0.28 5.62
CA LEU A 45 6.17 -1.21 6.32
C LEU A 45 7.49 -0.55 6.67
N ASN A 46 8.05 0.22 5.75
CA ASN A 46 9.27 0.95 6.02
C ASN A 46 9.09 1.91 7.18
N ASP A 47 7.99 2.65 7.20
CA ASP A 47 7.75 3.61 8.29
C ASP A 47 7.57 2.90 9.63
N LEU A 48 6.88 1.77 9.63
CA LEU A 48 6.69 1.02 10.88
C LEU A 48 8.00 0.46 11.40
N GLN A 49 8.87 0.01 10.52
CA GLN A 49 10.12 -0.62 10.94
C GLN A 49 11.25 0.35 11.23
N TYR A 50 11.34 1.40 10.44
CA TYR A 50 12.55 2.23 10.47
C TYR A 50 12.35 3.65 10.96
N THR A 51 11.13 4.04 11.33
CA THR A 51 10.92 5.37 11.88
C THR A 51 10.22 5.25 13.24
N LYS A 52 10.21 6.35 13.98
CA LYS A 52 9.52 6.40 15.25
C LYS A 52 8.24 7.20 15.16
N GLN A 53 7.75 7.43 13.95
CA GLN A 53 6.54 8.20 13.78
C GLN A 53 5.36 7.46 14.37
N ARG A 54 4.39 8.22 14.88
CA ARG A 54 3.21 7.63 15.48
C ARG A 54 2.41 6.90 14.42
N ILE A 55 1.77 5.82 14.83
CA ILE A 55 0.96 5.04 13.91
C ILE A 55 -0.13 5.90 13.30
N SER A 56 -0.71 6.83 14.07
CA SER A 56 -1.73 7.73 13.52
C SER A 56 -1.18 8.63 12.42
N VAL A 57 0.06 9.07 12.56
CA VAL A 57 0.70 9.90 11.55
C VAL A 57 0.94 9.09 10.27
N ILE A 58 1.39 7.85 10.42
CA ILE A 58 1.61 6.99 9.26
C ILE A 58 0.30 6.72 8.56
N SER A 59 -0.75 6.43 9.33
CA SER A 59 -2.07 6.16 8.78
C SER A 59 -2.55 7.35 7.93
N ALA A 60 -2.44 8.54 8.47
CA ALA A 60 -2.89 9.74 7.77
C ALA A 60 -2.04 10.01 6.52
N ARG A 61 -0.75 9.74 6.60
CA ARG A 61 0.14 9.97 5.46
C ARG A 61 -0.28 9.14 4.25
N TYR A 62 -0.75 7.94 4.48
CA TYR A 62 -1.15 7.05 3.39
C TYR A 62 -2.64 7.08 3.10
N GLY A 63 -3.35 8.07 3.64
CA GLY A 63 -4.73 8.32 3.23
C GLY A 63 -5.80 7.51 3.91
N PHE A 64 -5.52 6.94 5.07
CA PHE A 64 -6.52 6.17 5.79
C PHE A 64 -7.36 7.10 6.65
N ASP A 65 -8.68 6.91 6.61
CA ASP A 65 -9.61 7.75 7.34
C ASP A 65 -9.63 7.46 8.83
N SER A 66 -9.31 6.24 9.20
CA SER A 66 -9.37 5.85 10.61
C SER A 66 -8.27 4.86 10.92
N LEU A 67 -7.91 4.79 12.19
CA LEU A 67 -6.92 3.82 12.63
C LEU A 67 -7.43 2.38 12.50
N SER A 68 -8.74 2.18 12.64
CA SER A 68 -9.31 0.85 12.45
C SER A 68 -9.13 0.37 11.03
N HIS A 69 -9.38 1.25 10.07
CA HIS A 69 -9.20 0.91 8.66
C HIS A 69 -7.73 0.61 8.37
N PHE A 70 -6.84 1.42 8.93
CA PHE A 70 -5.41 1.23 8.73
C PHE A 70 -4.96 -0.09 9.34
N ALA A 71 -5.44 -0.40 10.56
CA ALA A 71 -5.07 -1.66 11.22
C ALA A 71 -5.54 -2.87 10.40
N HIS A 72 -6.74 -2.76 9.84
CA HIS A 72 -7.28 -3.83 9.02
C HIS A 72 -6.41 -4.04 7.77
N PHE A 73 -6.03 -2.95 7.14
CA PHE A 73 -5.17 -3.01 5.96
C PHE A 73 -3.82 -3.67 6.31
N CYS A 74 -3.24 -3.30 7.44
CA CYS A 74 -1.98 -3.89 7.86
C CYS A 74 -2.11 -5.36 8.16
N LYS A 75 -3.21 -5.76 8.79
CA LYS A 75 -3.43 -7.16 9.09
C LYS A 75 -3.55 -7.97 7.81
N ASP A 76 -4.27 -7.45 6.83
CA ASP A 76 -4.41 -8.12 5.55
C ASP A 76 -3.11 -8.18 4.76
N SER A 77 -2.33 -7.12 4.84
CA SER A 77 -1.11 -7.01 4.02
C SER A 77 0.11 -7.64 4.66
N PHE A 78 0.21 -7.58 5.99
CA PHE A 78 1.43 -8.00 6.68
C PHE A 78 1.18 -9.06 7.75
N GLY A 79 -0.06 -9.39 8.00
CA GLY A 79 -0.38 -10.46 8.94
C GLY A 79 -0.61 -10.01 10.37
N ASP A 80 -0.49 -8.73 10.68
CA ASP A 80 -0.67 -8.27 12.05
C ASP A 80 -1.03 -6.79 12.06
N THR A 81 -1.38 -6.27 13.25
CA THR A 81 -1.73 -4.87 13.39
C THR A 81 -0.48 -4.01 13.32
N PRO A 82 -0.63 -2.71 13.05
CA PRO A 82 0.54 -1.82 12.96
C PRO A 82 1.37 -1.81 14.24
N ARG A 83 0.70 -1.79 15.38
CA ARG A 83 1.41 -1.77 16.66
C ARG A 83 2.20 -3.05 16.87
N ALA A 84 1.56 -4.19 16.58
CA ALA A 84 2.23 -5.48 16.72
C ALA A 84 3.38 -5.60 15.75
N LEU A 85 3.21 -5.11 14.53
CA LEU A 85 4.28 -5.17 13.53
C LEU A 85 5.49 -4.36 13.99
N ARG A 86 5.25 -3.18 14.53
CA ARG A 86 6.35 -2.35 15.02
C ARG A 86 7.08 -3.06 16.17
N LYS A 87 6.33 -3.68 17.06
CA LYS A 87 6.93 -4.38 18.18
C LYS A 87 7.75 -5.57 17.69
N ARG A 88 7.22 -6.35 16.75
CA ARG A 88 7.93 -7.49 16.20
C ARG A 88 9.22 -7.05 15.50
N SER A 89 9.14 -5.96 14.75
CA SER A 89 10.32 -5.44 14.08
C SER A 89 11.38 -5.00 15.10
N ALA A 90 10.95 -4.38 16.18
CA ALA A 90 11.87 -3.95 17.23
C ALA A 90 12.56 -5.14 17.88
N ASN A 91 11.92 -6.31 17.85
CA ASN A 91 12.49 -7.53 18.39
C ASN A 91 13.38 -8.26 17.36
N GLY A 92 13.57 -7.67 16.20
CA GLY A 92 14.42 -8.26 15.18
C GLY A 92 13.73 -9.19 14.20
N GLU A 93 12.40 -9.26 14.26
CA GLU A 93 11.69 -10.13 13.33
C GLU A 93 11.59 -9.49 11.97
N LYS A 94 11.65 -10.30 10.93
CA LYS A 94 11.51 -9.82 9.59
C LYS A 94 10.05 -9.92 9.19
N ILE A 95 9.50 -8.85 8.66
CA ILE A 95 8.11 -8.79 8.28
C ILE A 95 7.99 -8.76 6.77
N SER A 96 7.11 -9.58 6.22
CA SER A 96 6.91 -9.68 4.79
C SER A 96 5.52 -9.30 4.38
N ILE A 97 5.37 -8.84 3.15
CA ILE A 97 4.08 -8.53 2.58
C ILE A 97 3.47 -9.85 2.10
N ILE A 98 2.26 -10.13 2.57
CA ILE A 98 1.67 -11.42 2.28
C ILE A 98 0.42 -11.40 1.45
N CYS A 99 -0.22 -10.26 1.33
CA CYS A 99 -1.52 -10.28 0.72
C CYS A 99 -1.52 -10.30 -0.76
N LYS A 100 -0.39 -10.06 -1.37
CA LYS A 100 -0.40 -9.84 -2.72
C LYS A 100 -0.88 -11.00 -3.49
N GLU A 101 -0.70 -12.16 -3.05
CA GLU A 101 -1.10 -13.19 -3.76
C GLU A 101 -2.48 -13.35 -3.91
N GLN A 102 -3.16 -13.02 -3.02
CA GLN A 102 -4.43 -13.16 -3.08
C GLN A 102 -5.05 -12.47 -4.11
N GLY A 103 -4.58 -11.55 -4.25
CA GLY A 103 -5.18 -10.89 -5.20
C GLY A 103 -5.30 -11.67 -6.40
N LYS A 104 -4.85 -12.30 -6.59
CA LYS A 104 -4.99 -12.71 -7.67
C LYS A 104 -5.90 -13.56 -7.95
N ASP A 105 -5.86 -13.91 -7.38
CA ASP A 105 -6.58 -14.45 -7.50
C ASP A 105 -7.76 -14.30 -7.93
N GLN A 106 -7.85 -14.09 -7.95
CA GLN A 106 -8.80 -13.83 -8.18
C GLN A 106 -9.36 -13.75 -9.25
N GLU A 107 -8.92 -14.07 -9.51
CA GLU A 107 -9.40 -13.97 -10.24
C GLU A 107 -10.12 -14.31 -11.02
N ASP A 108 -9.93 -14.60 -10.86
CA ASP A 108 -10.57 -14.95 -11.26
C ASP A 108 -11.41 -14.90 -11.91
N GLU A 109 -11.32 -14.83 -11.87
CA GLU A 109 -12.03 -14.69 -12.13
C GLU A 109 -12.60 -14.62 -12.76
#